data_d324fbdb14a49be4b8950229a82c7e3e
#
_entry.id   d324fbdb14a49be4b8950229a82c7e3e
#
_cell.length_a   1.000
_cell.length_b   1.000
_cell.length_c   1.000
_cell.angle_alpha   90.00
_cell.angle_beta   90.00
_cell.angle_gamma   90.00
#
_symmetry.space_group_name_H-M   'P 1'
#
loop_
_entity.id
_entity.type
_entity.pdbx_description
1 polymer ?
#
loop_
_entity_poly.entity_id
_entity_poly.type
_entity_poly.pdbx_seq_one_letter_code
_entity_poly.pdbx_strand_id
1 'polypeptide(L)'
;MQHSGTIEFETARLICRRFNTEDDKDMLNNWAADPDIQFEYGEPVYTDISQVRGLLSKYIESYSAPDSYRWAIIEKTSGQNIGQIALCKVYSDCCTAEIEYCIGKSFWGSGYAGEALSGLMRFIFNNTGFQKLEAYHRVENVKSGRVLEKSRMHITDTVQRFVRENKEPVGEVCYCIQISP
;
A
#
# COMPACT_ATOMS: atom_id res chain seq x y z
N MET A 1 -18.39 2.74 -12.16
CA MET A 1 -17.83 1.61 -11.39
C MET A 1 -18.37 1.64 -9.96
N GLN A 2 -18.53 0.50 -9.30
CA GLN A 2 -18.97 0.44 -7.90
C GLN A 2 -17.74 0.56 -6.99
N HIS A 3 -17.74 1.53 -6.07
CA HIS A 3 -16.75 1.70 -5.02
C HIS A 3 -17.30 1.21 -3.68
N SER A 4 -16.45 0.60 -2.87
CA SER A 4 -16.78 0.20 -1.49
C SER A 4 -16.11 1.08 -0.43
N GLY A 5 -15.11 1.86 -0.85
CA GLY A 5 -14.21 2.56 0.07
C GLY A 5 -13.37 1.60 0.90
N THR A 6 -12.71 2.14 1.90
CA THR A 6 -11.91 1.36 2.85
C THR A 6 -12.81 0.64 3.84
N ILE A 7 -13.05 -0.65 3.62
CA ILE A 7 -13.74 -1.57 4.54
C ILE A 7 -12.70 -2.53 5.11
N GLU A 8 -12.81 -2.87 6.38
CA GLU A 8 -11.92 -3.80 7.06
C GLU A 8 -11.97 -5.18 6.41
N PHE A 9 -10.81 -5.80 6.26
CA PHE A 9 -10.66 -7.20 5.90
C PHE A 9 -9.56 -7.86 6.72
N GLU A 10 -9.63 -9.17 6.82
CA GLU A 10 -8.67 -9.96 7.59
C GLU A 10 -7.99 -11.02 6.74
N THR A 11 -6.80 -11.39 7.20
CA THR A 11 -6.04 -12.55 6.74
C THR A 11 -5.75 -13.49 7.91
N ALA A 12 -4.93 -14.50 7.72
CA ALA A 12 -4.56 -15.40 8.80
C ALA A 12 -3.90 -14.67 9.99
N ARG A 13 -2.99 -13.72 9.71
CA ARG A 13 -2.19 -13.03 10.73
C ARG A 13 -2.43 -11.54 10.83
N LEU A 14 -3.19 -10.93 9.90
CA LEU A 14 -3.35 -9.49 9.80
C LEU A 14 -4.82 -9.07 9.87
N ILE A 15 -5.04 -7.86 10.43
CA ILE A 15 -6.24 -7.07 10.28
C ILE A 15 -5.88 -5.84 9.46
N CYS A 16 -6.54 -5.64 8.33
CA CYS A 16 -6.38 -4.46 7.50
C CYS A 16 -7.60 -3.56 7.70
N ARG A 17 -7.43 -2.48 8.46
CA ARG A 17 -8.49 -1.56 8.88
C ARG A 17 -8.21 -0.12 8.50
N ARG A 18 -9.19 0.75 8.62
CA ARG A 18 -8.96 2.19 8.55
C ARG A 18 -7.95 2.61 9.61
N PHE A 19 -7.12 3.60 9.26
CA PHE A 19 -6.30 4.29 10.25
C PHE A 19 -7.17 5.01 11.27
N ASN A 20 -6.66 5.12 12.49
CA ASN A 20 -7.21 5.94 13.55
C ASN A 20 -6.09 6.77 14.22
N THR A 21 -6.43 7.66 15.13
CA THR A 21 -5.48 8.58 15.77
C THR A 21 -4.44 7.88 16.65
N GLU A 22 -4.68 6.63 17.06
CA GLU A 22 -3.78 5.86 17.92
C GLU A 22 -2.64 5.20 17.14
N ASP A 23 -2.71 5.21 15.81
CA ASP A 23 -1.69 4.64 14.94
C ASP A 23 -0.41 5.51 14.84
N ASP A 24 -0.41 6.74 15.36
CA ASP A 24 0.65 7.74 15.19
C ASP A 24 2.03 7.25 15.64
N LYS A 25 2.12 6.58 16.79
CA LYS A 25 3.38 6.07 17.35
C LYS A 25 3.92 4.90 16.55
N ASP A 26 3.05 3.95 16.20
CA ASP A 26 3.46 2.79 15.40
C ASP A 26 3.91 3.24 14.00
N MET A 27 3.20 4.18 13.38
CA MET A 27 3.61 4.76 12.09
C MET A 27 5.01 5.36 12.18
N LEU A 28 5.27 6.22 13.18
CA LEU A 28 6.56 6.87 13.36
C LEU A 28 7.68 5.83 13.57
N ASN A 29 7.45 4.90 14.50
CA ASN A 29 8.48 3.96 14.94
C ASN A 29 8.76 2.85 13.92
N ASN A 30 7.76 2.39 13.18
CA ASN A 30 7.89 1.22 12.35
C ASN A 30 8.31 1.54 10.91
N TRP A 31 7.90 2.71 10.33
CA TRP A 31 8.27 3.01 8.94
C TRP A 31 8.39 4.50 8.60
N ALA A 32 7.62 5.42 9.21
CA ALA A 32 7.58 6.80 8.75
C ALA A 32 8.89 7.57 8.99
N ALA A 33 9.64 7.21 10.03
CA ALA A 33 10.95 7.79 10.33
C ALA A 33 12.13 7.05 9.66
N ASP A 34 11.87 5.94 8.95
CA ASP A 34 12.93 5.17 8.31
C ASP A 34 13.25 5.72 6.90
N PRO A 35 14.46 6.28 6.67
CA PRO A 35 14.78 6.91 5.40
C PRO A 35 14.82 5.92 4.22
N ASP A 36 15.20 4.65 4.44
CA ASP A 36 15.26 3.69 3.36
C ASP A 36 13.85 3.27 2.94
N ILE A 37 12.92 3.09 3.89
CA ILE A 37 11.53 2.80 3.58
C ILE A 37 10.90 3.97 2.84
N GLN A 38 11.10 5.20 3.34
CA GLN A 38 10.52 6.39 2.73
C GLN A 38 11.08 6.67 1.34
N PHE A 39 12.38 6.42 1.13
CA PHE A 39 12.98 6.52 -0.20
C PHE A 39 12.32 5.58 -1.22
N GLU A 40 12.13 4.32 -0.84
CA GLU A 40 11.49 3.32 -1.72
C GLU A 40 9.99 3.60 -1.91
N TYR A 41 9.34 4.15 -0.89
CA TYR A 41 7.92 4.49 -0.91
C TYR A 41 7.63 5.82 -1.60
N GLY A 42 8.66 6.65 -1.83
CA GLY A 42 8.54 7.98 -2.45
C GLY A 42 7.88 9.02 -1.56
N GLU A 43 8.06 8.91 -0.25
CA GLU A 43 7.52 9.81 0.76
C GLU A 43 8.65 10.50 1.53
N PRO A 44 8.42 11.69 2.12
CA PRO A 44 9.41 12.33 2.98
C PRO A 44 9.62 11.54 4.27
N VAL A 45 10.82 11.67 4.86
CA VAL A 45 11.11 11.12 6.19
C VAL A 45 10.42 11.97 7.24
N TYR A 46 9.60 11.37 8.08
CA TYR A 46 8.91 12.03 9.18
C TYR A 46 9.74 11.88 10.46
N THR A 47 10.26 12.99 11.00
CA THR A 47 11.15 12.97 12.18
C THR A 47 10.43 13.32 13.46
N ASP A 48 9.18 13.74 13.39
CA ASP A 48 8.39 14.28 14.49
C ASP A 48 6.97 13.69 14.47
N ILE A 49 6.46 13.38 15.65
CA ILE A 49 5.11 12.80 15.83
C ILE A 49 4.00 13.75 15.33
N SER A 50 4.21 15.07 15.36
CA SER A 50 3.24 16.04 14.88
C SER A 50 3.09 15.98 13.35
N GLN A 51 4.18 15.74 12.63
CA GLN A 51 4.16 15.52 11.18
C GLN A 51 3.36 14.25 10.83
N VAL A 52 3.59 13.17 11.57
CA VAL A 52 2.84 11.91 11.40
C VAL A 52 1.37 12.11 11.69
N ARG A 53 1.02 12.85 12.76
CA ARG A 53 -0.38 13.21 13.07
C ARG A 53 -1.04 14.01 11.96
N GLY A 54 -0.30 14.94 11.35
CA GLY A 54 -0.79 15.70 10.20
C GLY A 54 -1.05 14.82 8.97
N LEU A 55 -0.21 13.82 8.71
CA LEU A 55 -0.43 12.84 7.67
C LEU A 55 -1.64 11.94 7.98
N LEU A 56 -1.70 11.46 9.23
CA LEU A 56 -2.77 10.58 9.72
C LEU A 56 -4.14 11.25 9.64
N SER A 57 -4.23 12.54 9.99
CA SER A 57 -5.47 13.33 9.84
C SER A 57 -5.96 13.34 8.39
N LYS A 58 -5.04 13.53 7.42
CA LYS A 58 -5.39 13.49 5.99
C LYS A 58 -5.92 12.11 5.57
N TYR A 59 -5.34 11.02 6.09
CA TYR A 59 -5.83 9.67 5.81
C TYR A 59 -7.24 9.47 6.37
N ILE A 60 -7.49 9.89 7.62
CA ILE A 60 -8.79 9.76 8.28
C ILE A 60 -9.85 10.59 7.55
N GLU A 61 -9.53 11.83 7.19
CA GLU A 61 -10.43 12.72 6.44
C GLU A 61 -10.81 12.13 5.08
N SER A 62 -9.85 11.48 4.39
CA SER A 62 -10.07 10.89 3.07
C SER A 62 -11.12 9.78 3.06
N TYR A 63 -11.40 9.15 4.20
CA TYR A 63 -12.40 8.07 4.28
C TYR A 63 -13.85 8.52 4.09
N SER A 64 -14.09 9.83 4.03
CA SER A 64 -15.39 10.39 3.61
C SER A 64 -15.67 10.19 2.12
N ALA A 65 -14.63 10.00 1.31
CA ALA A 65 -14.75 9.74 -0.12
C ALA A 65 -14.94 8.22 -0.38
N PRO A 66 -15.94 7.83 -1.21
CA PRO A 66 -16.23 6.43 -1.46
C PRO A 66 -15.15 5.68 -2.26
N ASP A 67 -14.26 6.40 -2.92
CA ASP A 67 -13.12 5.90 -3.70
C ASP A 67 -11.78 5.99 -2.95
N SER A 68 -11.81 6.26 -1.64
CA SER A 68 -10.64 6.24 -0.78
C SER A 68 -10.34 4.82 -0.28
N TYR A 69 -9.15 4.34 -0.59
CA TYR A 69 -8.72 2.97 -0.30
C TYR A 69 -7.34 2.97 0.37
N ARG A 70 -7.31 2.98 1.71
CA ARG A 70 -6.07 2.95 2.48
C ARG A 70 -6.27 2.23 3.81
N TRP A 71 -5.45 1.24 4.07
CA TRP A 71 -5.53 0.41 5.27
C TRP A 71 -4.22 0.46 6.07
N ALA A 72 -4.36 0.59 7.37
CA ALA A 72 -3.36 0.18 8.35
C ALA A 72 -3.29 -1.34 8.38
N ILE A 73 -2.08 -1.90 8.47
CA ILE A 73 -1.83 -3.33 8.57
C ILE A 73 -1.50 -3.65 10.02
N ILE A 74 -2.42 -4.28 10.73
CA ILE A 74 -2.27 -4.64 12.13
C ILE A 74 -1.87 -6.10 12.25
N GLU A 75 -0.77 -6.38 12.93
CA GLU A 75 -0.38 -7.76 13.26
C GLU A 75 -1.25 -8.25 14.44
N LYS A 76 -1.98 -9.36 14.24
CA LYS A 76 -2.93 -9.89 15.24
C LYS A 76 -2.26 -10.28 16.55
N THR A 77 -1.01 -10.75 16.51
CA THR A 77 -0.29 -11.25 17.69
C THR A 77 0.13 -10.12 18.61
N SER A 78 0.67 -9.03 18.08
CA SER A 78 1.17 -7.89 18.86
C SER A 78 0.14 -6.77 19.02
N GLY A 79 -0.85 -6.70 18.13
CA GLY A 79 -1.77 -5.57 18.02
C GLY A 79 -1.13 -4.32 17.39
N GLN A 80 0.13 -4.38 16.97
CA GLN A 80 0.85 -3.23 16.40
C GLN A 80 0.44 -2.97 14.95
N ASN A 81 0.42 -1.70 14.59
CA ASN A 81 0.38 -1.30 13.19
C ASN A 81 1.79 -1.46 12.60
N ILE A 82 1.96 -2.44 11.73
CA ILE A 82 3.26 -2.83 11.14
C ILE A 82 3.52 -2.23 9.76
N GLY A 83 2.54 -1.50 9.20
CA GLY A 83 2.64 -0.96 7.86
C GLY A 83 1.31 -0.48 7.30
N GLN A 84 1.31 -0.25 6.00
CA GLN A 84 0.10 0.17 5.29
C GLN A 84 0.01 -0.44 3.90
N ILE A 85 -1.22 -0.50 3.36
CA ILE A 85 -1.51 -0.85 1.98
C ILE A 85 -2.64 0.02 1.46
N ALA A 86 -2.56 0.45 0.19
CA ALA A 86 -3.54 1.37 -0.39
C ALA A 86 -3.73 1.15 -1.89
N LEU A 87 -4.83 1.64 -2.43
CA LEU A 87 -4.94 1.99 -3.84
C LEU A 87 -4.60 3.48 -3.97
N CYS A 88 -3.37 3.78 -4.38
CA CYS A 88 -2.87 5.16 -4.43
C CYS A 88 -3.38 5.93 -5.65
N LYS A 89 -3.79 5.22 -6.70
CA LYS A 89 -4.47 5.79 -7.87
C LYS A 89 -5.63 4.90 -8.28
N VAL A 90 -6.74 5.54 -8.63
CA VAL A 90 -7.97 4.89 -9.07
C VAL A 90 -8.35 5.41 -10.45
N TYR A 91 -8.47 4.51 -11.40
CA TYR A 91 -8.83 4.81 -12.79
C TYR A 91 -10.19 4.17 -13.08
N SER A 92 -11.27 4.88 -12.70
CA SER A 92 -12.64 4.37 -12.78
C SER A 92 -13.09 4.05 -14.20
N ASP A 93 -12.59 4.79 -15.19
CA ASP A 93 -12.93 4.66 -16.60
C ASP A 93 -12.53 3.30 -17.19
N CYS A 94 -11.40 2.74 -16.69
CA CYS A 94 -10.89 1.45 -17.13
C CYS A 94 -10.87 0.38 -16.03
N CYS A 95 -11.61 0.61 -14.94
CA CYS A 95 -11.72 -0.32 -13.82
C CYS A 95 -10.36 -0.82 -13.28
N THR A 96 -9.36 0.08 -13.24
CA THR A 96 -7.98 -0.21 -12.84
C THR A 96 -7.61 0.60 -11.60
N ALA A 97 -6.78 0.03 -10.74
CA ALA A 97 -6.17 0.77 -9.63
C ALA A 97 -4.70 0.41 -9.45
N GLU A 98 -3.93 1.37 -8.92
CA GLU A 98 -2.52 1.20 -8.58
C GLU A 98 -2.38 0.94 -7.08
N ILE A 99 -1.71 -0.16 -6.73
CA ILE A 99 -1.44 -0.56 -5.35
C ILE A 99 -0.11 0.03 -4.89
N GLU A 100 -0.09 0.55 -3.66
CA GLU A 100 1.13 0.84 -2.92
C GLU A 100 1.09 0.17 -1.55
N TYR A 101 2.26 -0.22 -1.02
CA TYR A 101 2.37 -0.77 0.33
C TYR A 101 3.75 -0.52 0.93
N CYS A 102 3.82 -0.46 2.25
CA CYS A 102 5.07 -0.56 3.00
C CYS A 102 4.88 -1.39 4.28
N ILE A 103 5.95 -2.03 4.71
CA ILE A 103 6.03 -2.78 5.99
C ILE A 103 7.29 -2.31 6.72
N GLY A 104 7.19 -2.09 8.01
CA GLY A 104 8.31 -1.75 8.87
C GLY A 104 9.42 -2.80 8.82
N LYS A 105 10.69 -2.35 8.84
CA LYS A 105 11.87 -3.24 8.67
C LYS A 105 11.90 -4.39 9.67
N SER A 106 11.47 -4.16 10.91
CA SER A 106 11.43 -5.18 11.96
C SER A 106 10.52 -6.37 11.62
N PHE A 107 9.62 -6.19 10.66
CA PHE A 107 8.64 -7.20 10.22
C PHE A 107 8.96 -7.80 8.86
N TRP A 108 10.10 -7.42 8.24
CA TRP A 108 10.53 -7.98 6.97
C TRP A 108 10.90 -9.46 7.09
N GLY A 109 10.83 -10.17 5.98
CA GLY A 109 11.16 -11.60 5.93
C GLY A 109 10.06 -12.54 6.44
N SER A 110 9.06 -12.02 7.15
CA SER A 110 7.95 -12.81 7.73
C SER A 110 6.79 -13.07 6.76
N GLY A 111 6.84 -12.50 5.55
CA GLY A 111 5.82 -12.68 4.51
C GLY A 111 4.57 -11.81 4.66
N TYR A 112 4.55 -10.84 5.58
CA TYR A 112 3.40 -9.98 5.83
C TYR A 112 2.99 -9.15 4.61
N ALA A 113 3.95 -8.61 3.85
CA ALA A 113 3.63 -7.84 2.64
C ALA A 113 2.85 -8.67 1.60
N GLY A 114 3.29 -9.89 1.33
CA GLY A 114 2.60 -10.79 0.40
C GLY A 114 1.24 -11.24 0.91
N GLU A 115 1.11 -11.44 2.23
CA GLU A 115 -0.16 -11.79 2.87
C GLU A 115 -1.18 -10.63 2.78
N ALA A 116 -0.76 -9.40 3.11
CA ALA A 116 -1.59 -8.20 3.00
C ALA A 116 -2.01 -7.95 1.55
N LEU A 117 -1.07 -8.05 0.61
CA LEU A 117 -1.33 -7.87 -0.83
C LEU A 117 -2.33 -8.90 -1.35
N SER A 118 -2.15 -10.18 -1.02
CA SER A 118 -3.10 -11.24 -1.42
C SER A 118 -4.48 -11.04 -0.80
N GLY A 119 -4.54 -10.57 0.45
CA GLY A 119 -5.79 -10.20 1.13
C GLY A 119 -6.49 -9.04 0.44
N LEU A 120 -5.74 -7.97 0.11
CA LEU A 120 -6.27 -6.81 -0.61
C LEU A 120 -6.83 -7.20 -1.98
N MET A 121 -6.07 -7.93 -2.79
CA MET A 121 -6.52 -8.34 -4.12
C MET A 121 -7.83 -9.13 -4.05
N ARG A 122 -7.92 -10.09 -3.13
CA ARG A 122 -9.14 -10.85 -2.89
C ARG A 122 -10.30 -9.94 -2.47
N PHE A 123 -10.06 -9.00 -1.54
CA PHE A 123 -11.07 -8.04 -1.11
C PHE A 123 -11.57 -7.19 -2.27
N ILE A 124 -10.65 -6.58 -3.02
CA ILE A 124 -10.98 -5.67 -4.14
C ILE A 124 -11.78 -6.37 -5.22
N PHE A 125 -11.32 -7.52 -5.71
CA PHE A 125 -11.99 -8.23 -6.78
C PHE A 125 -13.37 -8.79 -6.39
N ASN A 126 -13.59 -9.08 -5.11
CA ASN A 126 -14.88 -9.60 -4.63
C ASN A 126 -15.89 -8.50 -4.26
N ASN A 127 -15.44 -7.28 -3.94
CA ASN A 127 -16.30 -6.28 -3.32
C ASN A 127 -16.40 -4.97 -4.10
N THR A 128 -15.68 -4.85 -5.22
CA THR A 128 -15.68 -3.64 -6.04
C THR A 128 -15.81 -3.96 -7.52
N GLY A 129 -15.89 -2.91 -8.35
CA GLY A 129 -15.90 -3.06 -9.81
C GLY A 129 -14.52 -3.07 -10.47
N PHE A 130 -13.42 -3.12 -9.71
CA PHE A 130 -12.09 -3.19 -10.32
C PHE A 130 -11.86 -4.52 -11.00
N GLN A 131 -11.25 -4.47 -12.19
CA GLN A 131 -10.91 -5.64 -13.01
C GLN A 131 -9.40 -5.84 -13.12
N LYS A 132 -8.61 -4.79 -12.91
CA LYS A 132 -7.15 -4.80 -13.01
C LYS A 132 -6.52 -4.08 -11.83
N LEU A 133 -5.47 -4.65 -11.29
CA LEU A 133 -4.62 -4.01 -10.29
C LEU A 133 -3.19 -3.95 -10.80
N GLU A 134 -2.56 -2.80 -10.66
CA GLU A 134 -1.17 -2.56 -11.00
C GLU A 134 -0.37 -2.22 -9.75
N ALA A 135 0.91 -2.57 -9.75
CA ALA A 135 1.86 -2.17 -8.72
C ALA A 135 3.20 -1.86 -9.36
N TYR A 136 3.89 -0.88 -8.81
CA TYR A 136 5.18 -0.42 -9.34
C TYR A 136 6.22 -0.49 -8.25
N HIS A 137 7.46 -0.80 -8.64
CA HIS A 137 8.61 -0.67 -7.76
C HIS A 137 9.82 -0.18 -8.55
N ARG A 138 10.74 0.53 -7.90
CA ARG A 138 12.02 0.93 -8.50
C ARG A 138 12.77 -0.31 -8.99
N VAL A 139 13.45 -0.20 -10.13
CA VAL A 139 14.21 -1.32 -10.73
C VAL A 139 15.18 -1.95 -9.70
N GLU A 140 15.76 -1.13 -8.82
CA GLU A 140 16.70 -1.57 -7.79
C GLU A 140 16.02 -2.28 -6.60
N ASN A 141 14.71 -2.10 -6.40
CA ASN A 141 13.95 -2.69 -5.30
C ASN A 141 13.52 -4.13 -5.58
N VAL A 142 14.49 -5.01 -5.71
CA VAL A 142 14.25 -6.44 -5.98
C VAL A 142 13.37 -7.12 -4.91
N LYS A 143 13.35 -6.58 -3.67
CA LYS A 143 12.53 -7.14 -2.60
C LYS A 143 11.03 -6.98 -2.89
N SER A 144 10.61 -5.78 -3.32
CA SER A 144 9.21 -5.54 -3.75
C SER A 144 8.84 -6.43 -4.95
N GLY A 145 9.71 -6.54 -5.96
CA GLY A 145 9.47 -7.42 -7.10
C GLY A 145 9.14 -8.86 -6.68
N ARG A 146 9.94 -9.44 -5.77
CA ARG A 146 9.70 -10.80 -5.26
C ARG A 146 8.37 -10.95 -4.51
N VAL A 147 7.90 -9.90 -3.83
CA VAL A 147 6.58 -9.91 -3.18
C VAL A 147 5.47 -9.94 -4.23
N LEU A 148 5.58 -9.11 -5.27
CA LEU A 148 4.59 -9.02 -6.34
C LEU A 148 4.49 -10.34 -7.12
N GLU A 149 5.63 -10.93 -7.51
CA GLU A 149 5.70 -12.23 -8.19
C GLU A 149 5.04 -13.35 -7.38
N LYS A 150 5.38 -13.45 -6.09
CA LYS A 150 4.77 -14.45 -5.19
C LYS A 150 3.27 -14.24 -4.99
N SER A 151 2.78 -13.03 -5.22
CA SER A 151 1.36 -12.68 -5.15
C SER A 151 0.61 -12.89 -6.47
N ARG A 152 1.23 -13.60 -7.43
CA ARG A 152 0.69 -13.90 -8.76
C ARG A 152 0.51 -12.69 -9.67
N MET A 153 1.10 -11.57 -9.34
CA MET A 153 1.23 -10.46 -10.28
C MET A 153 2.36 -10.77 -11.26
N HIS A 154 2.22 -10.34 -12.50
CA HIS A 154 3.22 -10.57 -13.53
C HIS A 154 3.70 -9.25 -14.12
N ILE A 155 4.97 -9.22 -14.54
CA ILE A 155 5.59 -8.04 -15.15
C ILE A 155 4.89 -7.75 -16.49
N THR A 156 4.55 -6.49 -16.69
CA THR A 156 3.97 -6.00 -17.94
C THR A 156 4.88 -5.04 -18.68
N ASP A 157 5.63 -4.19 -17.94
CA ASP A 157 6.47 -3.16 -18.55
C ASP A 157 7.57 -2.70 -17.60
N THR A 158 8.51 -1.93 -18.14
CA THR A 158 9.47 -1.12 -17.39
C THR A 158 9.35 0.31 -17.90
N VAL A 159 9.01 1.23 -17.01
CA VAL A 159 8.63 2.59 -17.35
C VAL A 159 9.49 3.61 -16.62
N GLN A 160 9.54 4.84 -17.15
CA GLN A 160 10.11 5.99 -16.45
C GLN A 160 8.97 6.79 -15.84
N ARG A 161 8.98 6.96 -14.51
CA ARG A 161 7.92 7.67 -13.80
C ARG A 161 8.48 8.74 -12.86
N PHE A 162 7.72 9.82 -12.71
CA PHE A 162 7.98 10.80 -11.66
C PHE A 162 7.36 10.27 -10.35
N VAL A 163 8.20 9.89 -9.41
CA VAL A 163 7.76 9.58 -8.05
C VAL A 163 7.79 10.85 -7.21
N ARG A 164 6.77 11.02 -6.41
CA ARG A 164 6.31 12.19 -5.65
C ARG A 164 7.33 13.33 -5.44
N GLU A 165 8.51 13.07 -4.90
CA GLU A 165 9.47 14.12 -4.57
C GLU A 165 10.66 14.23 -5.55
N ASN A 166 10.77 13.33 -6.51
CA ASN A 166 11.86 13.38 -7.48
C ASN A 166 11.55 14.33 -8.63
N LYS A 167 12.49 15.23 -8.90
CA LYS A 167 12.44 16.14 -10.07
C LYS A 167 12.72 15.42 -11.37
N GLU A 168 13.33 14.26 -11.32
CA GLU A 168 13.67 13.43 -12.47
C GLU A 168 12.91 12.10 -12.42
N PRO A 169 12.54 11.54 -13.57
CA PRO A 169 11.88 10.24 -13.63
C PRO A 169 12.83 9.14 -13.17
N VAL A 170 12.27 8.16 -12.46
CA VAL A 170 12.98 6.94 -12.06
C VAL A 170 12.47 5.74 -12.85
N GLY A 171 13.34 4.76 -13.07
CA GLY A 171 12.96 3.49 -13.69
C GLY A 171 12.13 2.65 -12.71
N GLU A 172 10.95 2.25 -13.13
CA GLU A 172 10.07 1.36 -12.36
C GLU A 172 9.61 0.18 -13.19
N VAL A 173 9.52 -0.99 -12.54
CA VAL A 173 8.93 -2.20 -13.11
C VAL A 173 7.46 -2.22 -12.76
N CYS A 174 6.61 -2.36 -13.78
CA CYS A 174 5.17 -2.49 -13.64
C CYS A 174 4.78 -3.96 -13.54
N TYR A 175 4.01 -4.28 -12.52
CA TYR A 175 3.36 -5.56 -12.35
C TYR A 175 1.85 -5.40 -12.44
N CYS A 176 1.16 -6.39 -13.00
CA CYS A 176 -0.29 -6.39 -12.98
C CYS A 176 -0.88 -7.75 -12.64
N ILE A 177 -2.12 -7.71 -12.18
CA ILE A 177 -3.04 -8.85 -12.13
C ILE A 177 -4.40 -8.39 -12.63
N GLN A 178 -5.03 -9.22 -13.44
CA GLN A 178 -6.35 -8.95 -14.01
C GLN A 178 -7.24 -10.17 -13.85
N ILE A 179 -8.50 -9.94 -13.48
CA ILE A 179 -9.53 -10.97 -13.56
C ILE A 179 -10.09 -10.99 -14.99
N SER A 180 -10.24 -12.18 -15.52
CA SER A 180 -10.97 -12.34 -16.79
C SER A 180 -12.43 -11.94 -16.58
N PRO A 181 -13.05 -11.24 -17.53
CA PRO A 181 -14.45 -10.89 -17.49
C PRO A 181 -15.37 -12.12 -17.49
#